data_cdeaf6073672892911aaee1600c7b559
#
_entry.id   cdeaf6073672892911aaee1600c7b559
#
_cell.length_a   1.000
_cell.length_b   1.000
_cell.length_c   1.000
_cell.angle_alpha   90.00
_cell.angle_beta   90.00
_cell.angle_gamma   90.00
#
_symmetry.space_group_name_H-M   'P 1'
#
loop_
_entity.id
_entity.type
_entity.pdbx_description
1 polymer ?
#
loop_
_entity_poly.entity_id
_entity_poly.type
_entity_poly.pdbx_seq_one_letter_code
_entity_poly.pdbx_strand_id
1 'polypeptide(L)'
;ARLAATRAAMAAGAPVIYQAALCHGPYVGHADFLLRTECPSALGDYGYEALDTKLARSPRASFVLQLSFYAWLLEHAQGVAPRSMHVVLGSGRELALRVADYAHYLRQVLRRFEAAIAAEP
;
A
#
# COMPACT_ATOMS: atom_id res chain seq x y z
N ALA A 1 -17.64 -3.66 4.81
CA ALA A 1 -17.38 -5.04 5.21
C ALA A 1 -15.89 -5.39 5.07
N ARG A 2 -15.31 -5.24 3.87
CA ARG A 2 -13.89 -5.58 3.67
C ARG A 2 -12.96 -4.64 4.44
N LEU A 3 -13.30 -3.37 4.53
CA LEU A 3 -12.51 -2.39 5.27
C LEU A 3 -12.47 -2.72 6.76
N ALA A 4 -13.61 -3.04 7.35
CA ALA A 4 -13.68 -3.42 8.75
C ALA A 4 -12.94 -4.73 9.01
N ALA A 5 -13.05 -5.71 8.10
CA ALA A 5 -12.35 -6.98 8.21
C ALA A 5 -10.83 -6.78 8.15
N THR A 6 -10.35 -5.90 7.27
CA THR A 6 -8.92 -5.58 7.18
C THR A 6 -8.43 -4.94 8.47
N ARG A 7 -9.15 -3.97 9.00
CA ARG A 7 -8.78 -3.31 10.26
C ARG A 7 -8.72 -4.30 11.43
N ALA A 8 -9.71 -5.19 11.51
CA ALA A 8 -9.75 -6.21 12.55
C ALA A 8 -8.57 -7.16 12.45
N ALA A 9 -8.23 -7.60 11.23
CA ALA A 9 -7.09 -8.48 11.01
C ALA A 9 -5.76 -7.80 11.36
N MET A 10 -5.61 -6.52 11.01
CA MET A 10 -4.43 -5.74 11.37
C MET A 10 -4.30 -5.59 12.89
N ALA A 11 -5.38 -5.28 13.57
CA ALA A 11 -5.38 -5.15 15.03
C ALA A 11 -5.06 -6.49 15.72
N ALA A 12 -5.49 -7.59 15.14
CA ALA A 12 -5.22 -8.92 15.67
C ALA A 12 -3.80 -9.43 15.35
N GLY A 13 -3.06 -8.73 14.50
CA GLY A 13 -1.70 -9.11 14.13
C GLY A 13 -1.64 -10.32 13.20
N ALA A 14 -2.61 -10.48 12.32
CA ALA A 14 -2.61 -11.57 11.36
C ALA A 14 -1.31 -11.56 10.54
N PRO A 15 -0.67 -12.73 10.31
CA PRO A 15 0.60 -12.75 9.56
C PRO A 15 0.45 -12.38 8.10
N VAL A 16 -0.68 -12.69 7.47
CA VAL A 16 -0.99 -12.34 6.09
C VAL A 16 -2.46 -11.94 6.02
N ILE A 17 -2.74 -10.85 5.31
CA ILE A 17 -4.11 -10.41 5.08
C ILE A 17 -4.36 -10.42 3.57
N TYR A 18 -5.33 -11.20 3.13
CA TYR A 18 -5.67 -11.39 1.74
C TYR A 18 -6.70 -10.35 1.32
N GLN A 19 -6.49 -9.74 0.14
CA GLN A 19 -7.39 -8.73 -0.44
C GLN A 19 -7.76 -7.64 0.57
N ALA A 20 -6.73 -6.98 1.07
CA ALA A 20 -6.89 -5.95 2.08
C ALA A 20 -7.43 -4.65 1.50
N ALA A 21 -8.45 -4.10 2.14
CA ALA A 21 -9.00 -2.80 1.78
C ALA A 21 -8.47 -1.74 2.74
N LEU A 22 -7.99 -0.64 2.18
CA LEU A 22 -7.46 0.49 2.93
C LEU A 22 -8.10 1.78 2.43
N CYS A 23 -8.28 2.75 3.33
CA CYS A 23 -8.80 4.05 2.92
C CYS A 23 -8.18 5.19 3.74
N HIS A 24 -8.19 6.38 3.14
CA HIS A 24 -7.87 7.62 3.81
C HIS A 24 -8.59 8.76 3.09
N GLY A 25 -9.50 9.43 3.80
CA GLY A 25 -10.37 10.44 3.17
C GLY A 25 -11.17 9.83 2.03
N PRO A 26 -11.15 10.44 0.83
CA PRO A 26 -11.87 9.90 -0.32
C PRO A 26 -11.13 8.77 -1.03
N TYR A 27 -9.90 8.45 -0.60
CA TYR A 27 -9.06 7.47 -1.29
C TYR A 27 -9.31 6.07 -0.74
N VAL A 28 -9.43 5.10 -1.64
CA VAL A 28 -9.61 3.68 -1.32
C VAL A 28 -8.66 2.87 -2.20
N GLY A 29 -8.02 1.87 -1.61
CA GLY A 29 -7.16 0.95 -2.33
C GLY A 29 -7.36 -0.47 -1.85
N HIS A 30 -7.04 -1.43 -2.73
CA HIS A 30 -7.12 -2.86 -2.43
C HIS A 30 -5.80 -3.50 -2.81
N ALA A 31 -5.05 -3.94 -1.81
CA ALA A 31 -3.82 -4.71 -2.03
C ALA A 31 -4.15 -6.19 -2.07
N ASP A 32 -3.46 -6.96 -2.92
CA ASP A 32 -3.65 -8.41 -2.96
C ASP A 32 -3.34 -9.03 -1.61
N PHE A 33 -2.24 -8.59 -0.99
CA PHE A 33 -1.83 -9.09 0.32
C PHE A 33 -1.23 -7.97 1.16
N LEU A 34 -1.44 -8.04 2.47
CA LEU A 34 -0.60 -7.34 3.44
C LEU A 34 0.20 -8.38 4.19
N LEU A 35 1.50 -8.13 4.33
CA LEU A 35 2.43 -9.00 5.03
C LEU A 35 2.87 -8.33 6.33
N ARG A 36 2.75 -9.06 7.45
CA ARG A 36 3.21 -8.55 8.73
C ARG A 36 4.74 -8.48 8.76
N THR A 37 5.25 -7.40 9.29
CA THR A 37 6.68 -7.21 9.55
C THR A 37 6.89 -6.93 11.02
N GLU A 38 8.13 -7.10 11.49
CA GLU A 38 8.50 -6.81 12.88
C GLU A 38 8.86 -5.35 13.11
N CYS A 39 8.51 -4.45 12.18
CA CYS A 39 8.72 -3.01 12.34
C CYS A 39 7.59 -2.43 13.19
N PRO A 40 7.89 -1.80 14.34
CA PRO A 40 6.85 -1.24 15.19
C PRO A 40 6.02 -0.17 14.48
N SER A 41 4.76 -0.09 14.85
CA SER A 41 3.81 0.88 14.31
C SER A 41 2.81 1.26 15.41
N ALA A 42 1.81 2.03 15.08
CA ALA A 42 0.73 2.34 16.01
C ALA A 42 -0.07 1.10 16.42
N LEU A 43 0.06 -0.01 15.65
CA LEU A 43 -0.60 -1.28 15.99
C LEU A 43 0.08 -2.02 17.14
N GLY A 44 1.39 -1.81 17.34
CA GLY A 44 2.18 -2.51 18.36
C GLY A 44 3.60 -2.73 17.88
N ASP A 45 4.20 -3.86 18.25
CA ASP A 45 5.57 -4.22 17.88
C ASP A 45 5.67 -4.76 16.45
N TYR A 46 4.70 -4.48 15.62
CA TYR A 46 4.63 -4.95 14.25
C TYR A 46 3.96 -3.92 13.36
N GLY A 47 4.06 -4.13 12.06
CA GLY A 47 3.39 -3.35 11.04
C GLY A 47 3.13 -4.22 9.81
N TYR A 48 2.72 -3.58 8.72
CA TYR A 48 2.38 -4.29 7.48
C TYR A 48 3.05 -3.64 6.28
N GLU A 49 3.30 -4.47 5.28
CA GLU A 49 3.76 -4.06 3.95
C GLU A 49 2.85 -4.68 2.90
N ALA A 50 2.63 -3.93 1.81
CA ALA A 50 1.76 -4.40 0.74
C ALA A 50 2.53 -5.27 -0.26
N LEU A 51 1.87 -6.30 -0.77
CA LEU A 51 2.35 -7.13 -1.85
C LEU A 51 1.25 -7.31 -2.88
N ASP A 52 1.58 -7.03 -4.15
CA ASP A 52 0.67 -7.29 -5.26
C ASP A 52 1.28 -8.29 -6.23
N THR A 53 0.41 -9.00 -6.95
CA THR A 53 0.80 -9.92 -8.00
C THR A 53 0.41 -9.32 -9.35
N LYS A 54 1.27 -9.49 -10.36
CA LYS A 54 1.03 -8.97 -11.70
C LYS A 54 1.33 -10.06 -12.73
N LEU A 55 0.50 -10.15 -13.76
CA LEU A 55 0.71 -11.09 -14.87
C LEU A 55 1.89 -10.67 -15.75
N ALA A 56 2.20 -9.38 -15.82
CA ALA A 56 3.34 -8.88 -16.58
C ALA A 56 4.64 -9.51 -16.09
N ARG A 57 5.56 -9.78 -17.00
CA ARG A 57 6.83 -10.44 -16.69
C ARG A 57 7.95 -9.47 -16.33
N SER A 58 7.75 -8.18 -16.60
CA SER A 58 8.74 -7.14 -16.27
C SER A 58 8.06 -6.01 -15.51
N PRO A 59 8.81 -5.25 -14.68
CA PRO A 59 8.25 -4.16 -13.90
C PRO A 59 7.79 -3.01 -14.81
N ARG A 60 6.77 -2.28 -14.34
CA ARG A 60 6.22 -1.09 -15.01
C ARG A 60 6.04 0.03 -14.00
N ALA A 61 6.15 1.27 -14.49
CA ALA A 61 5.99 2.45 -13.64
C ALA A 61 4.60 2.47 -12.94
N SER A 62 3.56 1.97 -13.61
CA SER A 62 2.22 1.91 -13.02
C SER A 62 2.16 1.01 -11.79
N PHE A 63 2.97 -0.07 -11.74
CA PHE A 63 3.03 -0.94 -10.58
C PHE A 63 3.62 -0.20 -9.37
N VAL A 64 4.68 0.55 -9.61
CA VAL A 64 5.35 1.33 -8.57
C VAL A 64 4.40 2.38 -8.01
N LEU A 65 3.68 3.08 -8.87
CA LEU A 65 2.72 4.09 -8.44
C LEU A 65 1.59 3.47 -7.60
N GLN A 66 1.05 2.34 -8.04
CA GLN A 66 -0.02 1.65 -7.34
C GLN A 66 0.44 1.17 -5.95
N LEU A 67 1.62 0.56 -5.87
CA LEU A 67 2.19 0.11 -4.61
C LEU A 67 2.50 1.26 -3.68
N SER A 68 3.02 2.38 -4.23
CA SER A 68 3.28 3.59 -3.44
C SER A 68 1.99 4.15 -2.84
N PHE A 69 0.90 4.08 -3.59
CA PHE A 69 -0.41 4.49 -3.11
C PHE A 69 -0.87 3.60 -1.94
N TYR A 70 -0.71 2.28 -2.05
CA TYR A 70 -1.04 1.37 -0.95
C TYR A 70 -0.16 1.64 0.28
N ALA A 71 1.13 1.88 0.09
CA ALA A 71 2.04 2.21 1.19
C ALA A 71 1.62 3.50 1.89
N TRP A 72 1.15 4.50 1.15
CA TRP A 72 0.63 5.74 1.69
C TRP A 72 -0.63 5.51 2.51
N LEU A 73 -1.55 4.68 2.02
CA LEU A 73 -2.75 4.32 2.78
C LEU A 73 -2.38 3.54 4.06
N LEU A 74 -1.40 2.66 3.98
CA LEU A 74 -0.89 1.92 5.15
C LEU A 74 -0.28 2.85 6.18
N GLU A 75 0.44 3.86 5.76
CA GLU A 75 1.01 4.86 6.67
C GLU A 75 -0.08 5.51 7.51
N HIS A 76 -1.20 5.86 6.89
CA HIS A 76 -2.33 6.44 7.61
C HIS A 76 -3.02 5.41 8.51
N ALA A 77 -3.10 4.16 8.09
CA ALA A 77 -3.77 3.12 8.86
C ALA A 77 -2.97 2.68 10.09
N GLN A 78 -1.64 2.66 9.99
CA GLN A 78 -0.77 2.16 11.05
C GLN A 78 0.13 3.21 11.68
N GLY A 79 0.04 4.47 11.23
CA GLY A 79 0.77 5.59 11.81
C GLY A 79 2.24 5.69 11.42
N VAL A 80 2.77 4.72 10.69
CA VAL A 80 4.18 4.67 10.27
C VAL A 80 4.23 4.16 8.83
N ALA A 81 5.04 4.82 7.99
CA ALA A 81 5.25 4.35 6.62
C ALA A 81 5.93 2.98 6.61
N PRO A 82 5.45 2.03 5.81
CA PRO A 82 6.16 0.77 5.64
C PRO A 82 7.52 1.01 4.98
N ARG A 83 8.51 0.16 5.28
CA ARG A 83 9.85 0.30 4.68
C ARG A 83 9.86 -0.13 3.23
N SER A 84 9.16 -1.20 2.91
CA SER A 84 9.18 -1.83 1.60
C SER A 84 7.79 -2.09 1.09
N MET A 85 7.69 -2.25 -0.20
CA MET A 85 6.51 -2.70 -0.91
C MET A 85 6.95 -3.72 -1.94
N HIS A 86 6.09 -4.68 -2.26
CA HIS A 86 6.49 -5.88 -2.99
C HIS A 86 5.57 -6.14 -4.18
N VAL A 87 6.17 -6.62 -5.28
CA VAL A 87 5.42 -7.11 -6.43
C VAL A 87 5.98 -8.44 -6.88
N VAL A 88 5.09 -9.40 -7.14
CA VAL A 88 5.45 -10.68 -7.75
C VAL A 88 5.00 -10.64 -9.20
N LEU A 89 5.97 -10.76 -10.11
CA LEU A 89 5.71 -10.70 -11.55
C LEU A 89 5.29 -12.05 -12.10
N GLY A 90 4.73 -12.06 -13.32
CA GLY A 90 4.32 -13.29 -14.00
C GLY A 90 5.43 -14.30 -14.24
N SER A 91 6.69 -13.86 -14.20
CA SER A 91 7.86 -14.73 -14.25
C SER A 91 8.14 -15.45 -12.92
N GLY A 92 7.43 -15.11 -11.85
CA GLY A 92 7.70 -15.57 -10.50
C GLY A 92 8.73 -14.73 -9.75
N ARG A 93 9.32 -13.74 -10.41
CA ARG A 93 10.31 -12.86 -9.78
C ARG A 93 9.62 -11.92 -8.80
N GLU A 94 10.14 -11.84 -7.58
CA GLU A 94 9.69 -10.89 -6.57
C GLU A 94 10.62 -9.68 -6.55
N LEU A 95 10.02 -8.49 -6.56
CA LEU A 95 10.74 -7.23 -6.41
C LEU A 95 10.31 -6.58 -5.11
N ALA A 96 11.29 -6.19 -4.29
CA ALA A 96 11.06 -5.38 -3.11
C ALA A 96 11.57 -3.96 -3.39
N LEU A 97 10.70 -2.97 -3.21
CA LEU A 97 11.01 -1.57 -3.49
C LEU A 97 10.96 -0.79 -2.18
N ARG A 98 11.85 0.18 -2.03
CA ARG A 98 11.85 1.04 -0.84
C ARG A 98 10.79 2.11 -1.00
N VAL A 99 9.87 2.14 -0.06
CA VAL A 99 8.76 3.11 -0.07
C VAL A 99 9.28 4.54 -0.06
N ALA A 100 10.32 4.82 0.72
CA ALA A 100 10.87 6.17 0.84
C ALA A 100 11.36 6.74 -0.49
N ASP A 101 11.81 5.89 -1.42
CA ASP A 101 12.33 6.33 -2.71
C ASP A 101 11.24 6.92 -3.62
N TYR A 102 9.96 6.60 -3.36
CA TYR A 102 8.85 6.98 -4.23
C TYR A 102 7.83 7.89 -3.56
N ALA A 103 7.96 8.13 -2.26
CA ALA A 103 6.96 8.88 -1.49
C ALA A 103 6.75 10.30 -2.01
N HIS A 104 7.84 10.97 -2.39
CA HIS A 104 7.75 12.34 -2.91
C HIS A 104 6.99 12.39 -4.24
N TYR A 105 7.30 11.46 -5.13
CA TYR A 105 6.63 11.34 -6.42
C TYR A 105 5.13 11.11 -6.25
N LEU A 106 4.74 10.19 -5.36
CA LEU A 106 3.33 9.94 -5.08
C LEU A 106 2.63 11.20 -4.58
N ARG A 107 3.25 11.92 -3.64
CA ARG A 107 2.65 13.15 -3.11
C ARG A 107 2.41 14.20 -4.21
N GLN A 108 3.31 14.30 -5.18
CA GLN A 108 3.12 15.20 -6.32
C GLN A 108 1.95 14.75 -7.20
N VAL A 109 1.82 13.45 -7.46
CA VAL A 109 0.71 12.90 -8.24
C VAL A 109 -0.61 13.17 -7.54
N LEU A 110 -0.69 12.93 -6.23
CA LEU A 110 -1.91 13.19 -5.46
C LEU A 110 -2.30 14.66 -5.47
N ARG A 111 -1.33 15.57 -5.34
CA ARG A 111 -1.61 17.02 -5.39
C ARG A 111 -2.17 17.43 -6.75
N ARG A 112 -1.61 16.90 -7.84
CA ARG A 112 -2.11 17.19 -9.20
C ARG A 112 -3.51 16.66 -9.39
N PHE A 113 -3.79 15.48 -8.89
CA PHE A 113 -5.11 14.88 -8.96
C PHE A 113 -6.14 15.72 -8.20
N GLU A 114 -5.81 16.11 -6.96
CA GLU A 114 -6.69 16.94 -6.14
C GLU A 114 -6.93 18.31 -6.78
N ALA A 115 -5.90 18.93 -7.36
CA ALA A 115 -6.03 20.21 -8.06
C ALA A 115 -6.92 20.08 -9.29
N ALA A 116 -6.81 19.00 -10.04
CA ALA A 116 -7.65 18.75 -11.21
C ALA A 116 -9.11 18.59 -10.83
N ILE A 117 -9.39 17.86 -9.74
CA ILE A 117 -10.76 17.71 -9.24
C ILE A 117 -11.32 19.05 -8.76
N ALA A 118 -10.53 19.82 -8.02
CA ALA A 118 -10.96 21.11 -7.50
C ALA A 118 -11.24 22.14 -8.63
N ALA A 119 -10.58 22.00 -9.77
CA ALA A 119 -10.77 22.88 -10.93
C ALA A 119 -12.01 22.54 -11.74
N GLU A 120 -12.65 21.39 -11.52
CA GLU A 120 -13.86 21.03 -12.25
C GLU A 120 -15.05 21.83 -11.76
N PRO A 121 -15.88 22.35 -12.69
CA PRO A 121 -17.07 23.12 -12.32
C PRO A 121 -18.17 22.27 -11.71
#